data_f2ae07bf9d2865228ba5383c036b2614
#
_entry.id   f2ae07bf9d2865228ba5383c036b2614
#
_cell.length_a   1.000
_cell.length_b   1.000
_cell.length_c   1.000
_cell.angle_alpha   90.00
_cell.angle_beta   90.00
_cell.angle_gamma   90.00
#
_symmetry.space_group_name_H-M   'P 1'
#
loop_
_entity.id
_entity.type
_entity.pdbx_description
1 polymer ?
#
loop_
_entity_poly.entity_id
_entity_poly.type
_entity_poly.pdbx_seq_one_letter_code
_entity_poly.pdbx_strand_id
1 'polypeptide(L)'
;MSENKLHFETLQLHVGQEEADPATGARAVPIYQTTSYVFNNSAHAAARFGLTDAGNIYGRLTNPTEDVLEKRIAALEGGVAGLAVASGAAAIRYTIQALAQNGGHVVA
;
A
#
# COMPACT_ATOMS: atom_id res chain seq x y z
N MET A 1 29.14 -8.15 4.79
CA MET A 1 28.02 -9.08 4.93
C MET A 1 27.23 -8.96 3.64
N SER A 2 27.16 -10.02 2.82
CA SER A 2 26.40 -10.00 1.57
C SER A 2 24.91 -9.87 1.95
N GLU A 3 24.29 -8.76 1.56
CA GLU A 3 22.82 -8.67 1.58
C GLU A 3 22.30 -9.84 0.74
N ASN A 4 21.64 -10.77 1.39
CA ASN A 4 21.00 -11.91 0.73
C ASN A 4 19.80 -11.33 -0.04
N LYS A 5 20.04 -10.86 -1.27
CA LYS A 5 18.96 -10.38 -2.14
C LYS A 5 18.08 -11.57 -2.49
N LEU A 6 16.81 -11.48 -2.09
CA LEU A 6 15.82 -12.48 -2.46
C LEU A 6 15.66 -12.53 -3.98
N HIS A 7 15.44 -13.72 -4.52
CA HIS A 7 15.14 -13.91 -5.92
C HIS A 7 13.79 -13.32 -6.29
N PHE A 8 13.63 -12.94 -7.54
CA PHE A 8 12.41 -12.34 -8.06
C PHE A 8 11.16 -13.19 -7.78
N GLU A 9 11.28 -14.50 -7.97
CA GLU A 9 10.21 -15.46 -7.70
C GLU A 9 9.84 -15.52 -6.21
N THR A 10 10.80 -15.33 -5.31
CA THR A 10 10.58 -15.26 -3.87
C THR A 10 9.84 -13.98 -3.52
N LEU A 11 10.21 -12.85 -4.12
CA LEU A 11 9.53 -11.57 -3.92
C LEU A 11 8.06 -11.65 -4.35
N GLN A 12 7.77 -12.30 -5.48
CA GLN A 12 6.40 -12.49 -5.98
C GLN A 12 5.47 -13.19 -4.98
N LEU A 13 6.01 -14.06 -4.14
CA LEU A 13 5.21 -14.88 -3.22
C LEU A 13 5.14 -14.32 -1.81
N HIS A 14 6.18 -13.61 -1.34
CA HIS A 14 6.35 -13.36 0.08
C HIS A 14 6.29 -11.88 0.49
N VAL A 15 6.67 -10.95 -0.39
CA VAL A 15 6.65 -9.52 -0.02
C VAL A 15 5.24 -9.06 0.31
N GLY A 16 5.12 -8.35 1.44
CA GLY A 16 3.88 -7.83 1.97
C GLY A 16 3.10 -8.82 2.85
N GLN A 17 3.54 -10.09 2.92
CA GLN A 17 2.94 -11.12 3.77
C GLN A 17 4.00 -11.94 4.53
N GLU A 18 5.06 -11.29 4.94
CA GLU A 18 6.15 -11.92 5.70
C GLU A 18 5.65 -12.45 7.03
N GLU A 19 4.72 -11.71 7.66
CA GLU A 19 4.04 -12.11 8.88
C GLU A 19 2.65 -12.69 8.58
N ALA A 20 2.25 -13.68 9.38
CA ALA A 20 0.88 -14.20 9.34
C ALA A 20 -0.10 -13.14 9.88
N ASP A 21 -1.37 -13.23 9.47
CA ASP A 21 -2.42 -12.35 10.03
C ASP A 21 -2.46 -12.45 11.57
N PRO A 22 -2.27 -11.35 12.31
CA PRO A 22 -2.16 -11.41 13.75
C PRO A 22 -3.46 -11.81 14.45
N ALA A 23 -4.62 -11.61 13.83
CA ALA A 23 -5.91 -11.94 14.39
C ALA A 23 -6.25 -13.43 14.26
N THR A 24 -5.87 -14.07 13.16
CA THR A 24 -6.29 -15.42 12.80
C THR A 24 -5.15 -16.41 12.62
N GLY A 25 -3.91 -15.93 12.48
CA GLY A 25 -2.76 -16.75 12.10
C GLY A 25 -2.77 -17.19 10.64
N ALA A 26 -3.64 -16.63 9.81
CA ALA A 26 -3.72 -16.99 8.41
C ALA A 26 -2.42 -16.65 7.67
N ARG A 27 -1.90 -17.61 6.91
CA ARG A 27 -0.70 -17.39 6.07
C ARG A 27 -1.05 -16.62 4.81
N ALA A 28 -2.19 -16.93 4.17
CA ALA A 28 -2.70 -16.16 3.04
C ALA A 28 -3.22 -14.80 3.50
N VAL A 29 -3.07 -13.79 2.65
CA VAL A 29 -3.56 -12.44 2.93
C VAL A 29 -5.08 -12.45 3.04
N PRO A 30 -5.68 -12.05 4.18
CA PRO A 30 -7.13 -11.91 4.29
C PRO A 30 -7.68 -10.86 3.33
N ILE A 31 -8.91 -11.03 2.88
CA ILE A 31 -9.62 -10.02 2.10
C ILE A 31 -10.39 -9.11 3.07
N TYR A 32 -9.88 -7.91 3.29
CA TYR A 32 -10.51 -6.91 4.15
C TYR A 32 -11.54 -6.09 3.37
N GLN A 33 -12.75 -6.61 3.28
CA GLN A 33 -13.87 -5.97 2.59
C GLN A 33 -14.61 -5.03 3.55
N THR A 34 -13.99 -3.89 3.85
CA THR A 34 -14.53 -2.89 4.77
C THR A 34 -14.34 -1.48 4.26
N THR A 35 -15.21 -0.55 4.70
CA THR A 35 -15.10 0.87 4.39
C THR A 35 -14.30 1.63 5.42
N SER A 36 -14.41 1.29 6.70
CA SER A 36 -13.83 2.07 7.80
C SER A 36 -13.27 1.17 8.89
N TYR A 37 -12.42 1.77 9.71
CA TYR A 37 -11.79 1.11 10.86
C TYR A 37 -12.17 1.86 12.14
N VAL A 38 -12.25 1.14 13.25
CA VAL A 38 -12.59 1.72 14.55
C VAL A 38 -11.34 2.14 15.30
N PHE A 39 -11.50 3.11 16.18
CA PHE A 39 -10.44 3.59 17.06
C PHE A 39 -10.77 3.29 18.51
N ASN A 40 -9.73 3.08 19.32
CA ASN A 40 -9.90 2.77 20.74
C ASN A 40 -10.50 3.94 21.54
N ASN A 41 -10.15 5.17 21.15
CA ASN A 41 -10.60 6.42 21.75
C ASN A 41 -10.26 7.61 20.84
N SER A 42 -10.66 8.81 21.22
CA SER A 42 -10.45 10.05 20.45
C SER A 42 -8.97 10.39 20.28
N ALA A 43 -8.12 10.10 21.26
CA ALA A 43 -6.69 10.36 21.15
C ALA A 43 -6.04 9.44 20.11
N HIS A 44 -6.43 8.16 20.06
CA HIS A 44 -6.00 7.22 19.02
C HIS A 44 -6.46 7.70 17.63
N ALA A 45 -7.70 8.15 17.50
CA ALA A 45 -8.19 8.70 16.24
C ALA A 45 -7.36 9.92 15.80
N ALA A 46 -7.14 10.88 16.71
CA ALA A 46 -6.33 12.05 16.43
C ALA A 46 -4.91 11.72 15.99
N ALA A 47 -4.26 10.72 16.61
CA ALA A 47 -2.93 10.27 16.24
C ALA A 47 -2.91 9.66 14.82
N ARG A 48 -3.92 8.87 14.46
CA ARG A 48 -4.07 8.29 13.11
C ARG A 48 -4.27 9.36 12.05
N PHE A 49 -5.20 10.28 12.26
CA PHE A 49 -5.45 11.39 11.33
C PHE A 49 -4.29 12.39 11.27
N GLY A 50 -3.56 12.55 12.36
CA GLY A 50 -2.33 13.37 12.43
C GLY A 50 -1.09 12.68 11.88
N LEU A 51 -1.20 11.43 11.40
CA LEU A 51 -0.11 10.61 10.86
C LEU A 51 1.06 10.38 11.85
N THR A 52 0.79 10.49 13.15
CA THR A 52 1.76 10.20 14.20
C THR A 52 1.69 8.75 14.69
N ASP A 53 0.63 8.05 14.32
CA ASP A 53 0.44 6.63 14.55
C ASP A 53 0.05 5.95 13.23
N ALA A 54 0.81 4.95 12.82
CA ALA A 54 0.59 4.24 11.57
C ALA A 54 -0.60 3.29 11.66
N GLY A 55 -1.37 3.15 10.58
CA GLY A 55 -2.43 2.15 10.45
C GLY A 55 -3.62 2.61 9.62
N ASN A 56 -4.65 1.79 9.61
CA ASN A 56 -5.80 1.98 8.75
C ASN A 56 -6.81 2.96 9.35
N ILE A 57 -7.39 3.79 8.49
CA ILE A 57 -8.41 4.78 8.81
C ILE A 57 -9.70 4.48 8.04
N TYR A 58 -9.55 4.37 6.73
CA TYR A 58 -10.66 4.19 5.80
C TYR A 58 -10.20 3.41 4.57
N GLY A 59 -10.97 2.43 4.12
CA GLY A 59 -10.58 1.48 3.07
C GLY A 59 -10.22 2.09 1.70
N ARG A 60 -10.68 3.31 1.42
CA ARG A 60 -10.28 4.06 0.22
C ARG A 60 -8.87 4.65 0.33
N LEU A 61 -8.39 4.90 1.54
CA LEU A 61 -7.07 5.49 1.80
C LEU A 61 -6.02 4.40 2.07
N THR A 62 -6.41 3.41 2.87
CA THR A 62 -5.54 2.32 3.29
C THR A 62 -6.36 1.05 3.48
N ASN A 63 -5.89 -0.06 2.94
CA ASN A 63 -6.51 -1.36 3.12
C ASN A 63 -5.40 -2.43 3.21
N PRO A 64 -5.39 -3.31 4.21
CA PRO A 64 -4.33 -4.30 4.36
C PRO A 64 -4.19 -5.25 3.16
N THR A 65 -5.28 -5.52 2.44
CA THR A 65 -5.24 -6.37 1.24
C THR A 65 -4.57 -5.64 0.07
N GLU A 66 -4.90 -4.37 -0.16
CA GLU A 66 -4.26 -3.53 -1.18
C GLU A 66 -2.79 -3.25 -0.85
N ASP A 67 -2.46 -3.02 0.42
CA ASP A 67 -1.11 -2.77 0.90
C ASP A 67 -0.12 -3.88 0.52
N VAL A 68 -0.57 -5.13 0.54
CA VAL A 68 0.25 -6.26 0.07
C VAL A 68 0.55 -6.17 -1.42
N LEU A 69 -0.43 -5.81 -2.24
CA LEU A 69 -0.22 -5.59 -3.68
C LEU A 69 0.77 -4.45 -3.92
N GLU A 70 0.56 -3.31 -3.26
CA GLU A 70 1.39 -2.11 -3.40
C GLU A 70 2.85 -2.37 -3.02
N LYS A 71 3.09 -3.00 -1.87
CA LYS A 71 4.42 -3.39 -1.40
C LYS A 71 5.09 -4.37 -2.35
N ARG A 72 4.35 -5.36 -2.83
CA ARG A 72 4.88 -6.41 -3.70
C ARG A 72 5.28 -5.85 -5.06
N ILE A 73 4.44 -5.05 -5.69
CA ILE A 73 4.78 -4.41 -6.97
C ILE A 73 5.97 -3.46 -6.80
N ALA A 74 5.99 -2.66 -5.73
CA ALA A 74 7.13 -1.80 -5.45
C ALA A 74 8.44 -2.59 -5.34
N ALA A 75 8.43 -3.72 -4.64
CA ALA A 75 9.61 -4.58 -4.50
C ALA A 75 10.05 -5.21 -5.83
N LEU A 76 9.10 -5.67 -6.65
CA LEU A 76 9.38 -6.29 -7.95
C LEU A 76 9.95 -5.29 -8.97
N GLU A 77 9.48 -4.04 -8.93
CA GLU A 77 9.94 -2.96 -9.79
C GLU A 77 11.16 -2.21 -9.22
N GLY A 78 11.62 -2.55 -8.02
CA GLY A 78 12.70 -1.84 -7.34
C GLY A 78 12.33 -0.39 -6.95
N GLY A 79 11.03 -0.13 -6.80
CA GLY A 79 10.48 1.17 -6.42
C GLY A 79 10.42 1.37 -4.91
N VAL A 80 10.18 2.61 -4.50
CA VAL A 80 10.05 2.98 -3.07
C VAL A 80 8.67 2.67 -2.52
N ALA A 81 7.63 2.79 -3.36
CA ALA A 81 6.23 2.55 -3.02
C ALA A 81 5.38 2.30 -4.26
N GLY A 82 4.21 1.72 -4.08
CA GLY A 82 3.17 1.59 -5.09
C GLY A 82 1.87 2.20 -4.58
N LEU A 83 0.99 2.56 -5.48
CA LEU A 83 -0.38 3.01 -5.20
C LEU A 83 -1.35 2.27 -6.11
N ALA A 84 -2.22 1.48 -5.52
CA ALA A 84 -3.30 0.83 -6.25
C ALA A 84 -4.45 1.81 -6.50
N VAL A 85 -4.96 1.81 -7.73
CA VAL A 85 -6.09 2.66 -8.13
C VAL A 85 -7.10 1.84 -8.93
N ALA A 86 -8.33 2.33 -8.99
CA ALA A 86 -9.46 1.59 -9.54
C ALA A 86 -9.41 1.34 -11.06
N SER A 87 -8.55 2.06 -11.80
CA SER A 87 -8.42 1.91 -13.26
C SER A 87 -7.08 2.40 -13.79
N GLY A 88 -6.67 1.87 -14.96
CA GLY A 88 -5.48 2.36 -15.66
C GLY A 88 -5.59 3.83 -16.05
N ALA A 89 -6.78 4.30 -16.43
CA ALA A 89 -7.01 5.72 -16.72
C ALA A 89 -6.77 6.61 -15.49
N ALA A 90 -7.16 6.16 -14.29
CA ALA A 90 -6.87 6.86 -13.04
C ALA A 90 -5.36 6.88 -12.76
N ALA A 91 -4.65 5.79 -12.99
CA ALA A 91 -3.20 5.71 -12.81
C ALA A 91 -2.48 6.73 -13.70
N ILE A 92 -2.81 6.78 -14.98
CA ILE A 92 -2.24 7.75 -15.93
C ILE A 92 -2.55 9.18 -15.49
N ARG A 93 -3.82 9.47 -15.17
CA ARG A 93 -4.24 10.80 -14.76
C ARG A 93 -3.48 11.27 -13.51
N TYR A 94 -3.41 10.44 -12.48
CA TYR A 94 -2.75 10.83 -11.23
C TYR A 94 -1.24 10.99 -11.41
N THR A 95 -0.62 10.17 -12.24
CA THR A 95 0.81 10.33 -12.58
C THR A 95 1.07 11.67 -13.25
N ILE A 96 0.30 12.02 -14.29
CA ILE A 96 0.44 13.30 -15.00
C ILE A 96 0.15 14.47 -14.05
N GLN A 97 -0.91 14.36 -13.24
CA GLN A 97 -1.29 15.41 -12.30
C GLN A 97 -0.22 15.64 -11.22
N ALA A 98 0.40 14.58 -10.72
CA ALA A 98 1.46 14.68 -9.72
C ALA A 98 2.74 15.32 -10.29
N LEU A 99 3.12 14.94 -11.50
CA LEU A 99 4.36 15.41 -12.13
C LEU A 99 4.23 16.80 -12.79
N ALA A 100 3.06 17.14 -13.28
CA ALA A 100 2.79 18.37 -14.03
C ALA A 100 1.77 19.31 -13.38
N GLN A 101 1.59 19.23 -12.07
CA GLN A 101 0.61 20.06 -11.33
C GLN A 101 0.84 21.58 -11.47
N ASN A 102 2.06 21.99 -11.75
CA ASN A 102 2.44 23.39 -11.96
C ASN A 102 2.63 23.75 -13.45
N GLY A 103 2.08 22.96 -14.34
CA GLY A 103 2.27 23.07 -15.78
C GLY A 103 3.43 22.19 -16.26
N GLY A 104 3.43 21.88 -17.55
CA GLY A 104 4.44 21.03 -18.17
C GLY A 104 4.03 20.59 -19.57
N HIS A 105 4.92 19.85 -20.23
CA HIS A 105 4.67 19.24 -21.53
C HIS A 105 4.58 17.73 -21.38
N VAL A 106 3.61 17.15 -22.07
CA VAL A 106 3.44 15.68 -22.18
C VAL A 106 3.71 15.30 -23.62
N VAL A 107 4.60 14.33 -23.80
CA VAL A 107 4.87 13.70 -25.11
C VAL A 107 4.29 12.29 -25.04
N ALA A 108 3.38 11.95 -25.94
CA ALA A 108 2.68 10.68 -26.01
C ALA A 108 2.74 10.10 -27.43
#